data_94269f7edddfb348f0b1c1892011961f
#
_entry.id   94269f7edddfb348f0b1c1892011961f
#
_cell.length_a   1.000
_cell.length_b   1.000
_cell.length_c   1.000
_cell.angle_alpha   90.00
_cell.angle_beta   90.00
_cell.angle_gamma   90.00
#
_symmetry.space_group_name_H-M   'P 1'
#
loop_
_entity.id
_entity.type
_entity.pdbx_description
1 polymer ?
#
loop_
_entity_poly.entity_id
_entity_poly.type
_entity_poly.pdbx_seq_one_letter_code
_entity_poly.pdbx_strand_id
1 'polypeptide(L)'
;MFRAVPALSFVALLLVACGSKPQARQPLAVQTETIGEASFSPSIEVISQLSSTTDVALKPEVDGRVVKILVTQGQRVKAGQPILVLDNVQQSAALDASKAEASKDIVNAERYIFLNEQGAVSTKDRDYYVTQAIQSRDQARAKAADLGYKYVTAPISGEIGDLDTVKLGDYVRQGQAITGIVDNRDLWTLMDVPATQASRVRLGQPVELKSQGNPPVINIGKVVFISPYYGVSGNQSSPNTVLVKAAFPNLTGKLKTGQYVRNRIITGNSRQLSVPVQAVMMQAQQPFVYRVFRLNQVLAKIRASTQIPEAQKQKLEALPPETPIVVQMPVKLGTLEGNRYPLLSGLAAGDQVVVSNTALLRSGMPVKLAGAGQPGVN
;
A
#
# COMPACT_ATOMS: atom_id res chain seq x y z
N MET A 1 29.70 -43.92 -91.04
CA MET A 1 31.04 -43.67 -91.62
C MET A 1 31.85 -42.87 -90.61
N PHE A 2 33.07 -43.32 -90.27
CA PHE A 2 34.19 -42.69 -89.58
C PHE A 2 33.97 -42.26 -88.12
N ARG A 3 34.42 -43.00 -87.15
CA ARG A 3 35.77 -43.17 -86.53
C ARG A 3 36.46 -41.82 -86.10
N ALA A 4 36.64 -41.62 -84.75
CA ALA A 4 37.96 -41.58 -84.15
C ALA A 4 37.89 -41.33 -82.62
N VAL A 5 38.51 -42.24 -81.90
CA VAL A 5 39.04 -42.16 -80.51
C VAL A 5 40.48 -41.63 -80.67
N PRO A 6 41.30 -41.17 -79.72
CA PRO A 6 41.27 -41.06 -78.23
C PRO A 6 41.91 -39.79 -77.66
N ALA A 7 41.91 -39.62 -76.37
CA ALA A 7 43.12 -39.35 -75.57
C ALA A 7 42.82 -39.33 -74.11
N LEU A 8 43.35 -40.27 -73.37
CA LEU A 8 43.50 -40.31 -71.91
C LEU A 8 44.48 -39.22 -71.50
N SER A 9 44.03 -38.35 -70.54
CA SER A 9 44.92 -37.53 -69.77
C SER A 9 44.61 -37.76 -68.29
N PHE A 10 45.50 -38.46 -67.62
CA PHE A 10 45.56 -38.78 -66.21
C PHE A 10 46.00 -37.52 -65.49
N VAL A 11 45.09 -36.78 -64.76
CA VAL A 11 45.45 -35.72 -63.89
C VAL A 11 45.46 -36.28 -62.45
N ALA A 12 46.65 -36.46 -61.93
CA ALA A 12 46.88 -36.83 -60.54
C ALA A 12 46.43 -35.66 -59.57
N LEU A 13 45.32 -35.90 -58.89
CA LEU A 13 44.81 -34.94 -57.85
C LEU A 13 45.56 -35.21 -56.59
N LEU A 14 46.51 -34.32 -56.26
CA LEU A 14 47.20 -34.23 -54.95
C LEU A 14 46.19 -33.76 -53.88
N LEU A 15 45.67 -34.69 -53.05
CA LEU A 15 44.92 -34.41 -51.81
C LEU A 15 45.89 -33.82 -50.80
N VAL A 16 45.92 -32.47 -50.71
CA VAL A 16 46.48 -31.76 -49.57
C VAL A 16 45.50 -31.91 -48.42
N ALA A 17 45.77 -32.85 -47.53
CA ALA A 17 45.09 -32.94 -46.25
C ALA A 17 45.51 -31.73 -45.37
N CYS A 18 44.70 -30.65 -45.38
CA CYS A 18 44.75 -29.59 -44.37
C CYS A 18 44.34 -30.20 -43.03
N GLY A 19 45.32 -30.65 -42.24
CA GLY A 19 45.14 -30.92 -40.83
C GLY A 19 44.81 -29.62 -40.07
N SER A 20 43.53 -29.31 -39.91
CA SER A 20 43.10 -28.26 -39.01
C SER A 20 43.48 -28.66 -37.59
N LYS A 21 44.53 -28.04 -37.05
CA LYS A 21 44.83 -28.12 -35.64
C LYS A 21 43.57 -27.74 -34.86
N PRO A 22 43.16 -28.51 -33.83
CA PRO A 22 42.04 -28.18 -33.01
C PRO A 22 42.32 -26.82 -32.38
N GLN A 23 41.61 -25.77 -32.82
CA GLN A 23 41.69 -24.44 -32.28
C GLN A 23 41.28 -24.52 -30.81
N ALA A 24 42.23 -24.33 -29.91
CA ALA A 24 41.94 -24.29 -28.47
C ALA A 24 40.84 -23.27 -28.25
N ARG A 25 39.64 -23.71 -27.86
CA ARG A 25 38.51 -22.81 -27.56
C ARG A 25 39.00 -21.85 -26.49
N GLN A 26 38.99 -20.55 -26.81
CA GLN A 26 39.35 -19.50 -25.85
C GLN A 26 38.42 -19.64 -24.63
N PRO A 27 38.96 -19.48 -23.42
CA PRO A 27 38.12 -19.51 -22.21
C PRO A 27 37.01 -18.47 -22.30
N LEU A 28 35.79 -18.88 -21.96
CA LEU A 28 34.61 -18.02 -22.02
C LEU A 28 34.80 -16.83 -21.06
N ALA A 29 34.64 -15.61 -21.59
CA ALA A 29 34.69 -14.42 -20.76
C ALA A 29 33.40 -14.30 -19.92
N VAL A 30 33.54 -14.12 -18.61
CA VAL A 30 32.44 -14.04 -17.67
C VAL A 30 32.62 -12.84 -16.74
N GLN A 31 31.52 -12.20 -16.39
CA GLN A 31 31.47 -11.20 -15.33
C GLN A 31 31.13 -11.90 -14.01
N THR A 32 31.73 -11.40 -12.94
CA THR A 32 31.53 -11.94 -11.60
C THR A 32 31.09 -10.85 -10.66
N GLU A 33 30.29 -11.23 -9.67
CA GLU A 33 29.89 -10.39 -8.54
C GLU A 33 30.28 -11.06 -7.23
N THR A 34 30.74 -10.29 -6.26
CA THR A 34 31.12 -10.77 -4.94
C THR A 34 29.89 -10.82 -4.06
N ILE A 35 29.67 -11.96 -3.40
CA ILE A 35 28.60 -12.14 -2.42
C ILE A 35 28.83 -11.23 -1.23
N GLY A 36 27.89 -10.33 -1.01
CA GLY A 36 27.87 -9.36 0.09
C GLY A 36 26.51 -9.28 0.75
N GLU A 37 26.44 -8.53 1.82
CA GLU A 37 25.20 -8.27 2.51
C GLU A 37 24.31 -7.28 1.72
N ALA A 38 23.03 -7.54 1.72
CA ALA A 38 21.99 -6.61 1.26
C ALA A 38 20.89 -6.50 2.31
N SER A 39 20.19 -5.36 2.31
CA SER A 39 19.03 -5.16 3.14
C SER A 39 17.80 -5.75 2.46
N PHE A 40 17.05 -6.55 3.19
CA PHE A 40 15.78 -7.12 2.77
C PHE A 40 14.67 -6.66 3.70
N SER A 41 13.55 -6.25 3.13
CA SER A 41 12.37 -5.79 3.86
C SER A 41 11.19 -6.71 3.55
N PRO A 42 11.13 -7.89 4.18
CA PRO A 42 10.03 -8.81 3.96
C PRO A 42 8.71 -8.10 4.21
N SER A 43 7.77 -8.26 3.28
CA SER A 43 6.54 -7.51 3.29
C SER A 43 5.35 -8.39 2.94
N ILE A 44 4.16 -7.92 3.31
CA ILE A 44 2.88 -8.51 2.95
C ILE A 44 2.15 -7.50 2.08
N GLU A 45 1.78 -7.90 0.87
CA GLU A 45 1.03 -7.06 -0.05
C GLU A 45 -0.46 -7.41 0.01
N VAL A 46 -1.30 -6.39 0.17
CA VAL A 46 -2.77 -6.51 0.18
C VAL A 46 -3.37 -5.35 -0.61
N ILE A 47 -4.35 -5.64 -1.45
CA ILE A 47 -5.17 -4.62 -2.10
C ILE A 47 -6.38 -4.39 -1.21
N SER A 48 -6.68 -3.13 -0.93
CA SER A 48 -7.84 -2.75 -0.12
C SER A 48 -8.36 -1.37 -0.50
N GLN A 49 -9.50 -1.01 0.05
CA GLN A 49 -10.13 0.28 -0.19
C GLN A 49 -9.75 1.26 0.91
N LEU A 50 -9.48 2.52 0.55
CA LEU A 50 -9.33 3.62 1.48
C LEU A 50 -10.69 4.06 2.02
N SER A 51 -10.73 4.36 3.30
CA SER A 51 -11.89 4.97 3.95
C SER A 51 -11.43 6.17 4.77
N SER A 52 -12.26 7.20 4.85
CA SER A 52 -12.01 8.30 5.78
C SER A 52 -12.14 7.82 7.22
N THR A 53 -11.38 8.41 8.13
CA THR A 53 -11.59 8.21 9.57
C THR A 53 -12.86 8.90 10.04
N THR A 54 -13.36 9.88 9.28
CA THR A 54 -14.51 10.72 9.62
C THR A 54 -15.39 10.88 8.37
N ASP A 55 -16.39 10.03 8.26
CA ASP A 55 -17.40 10.02 7.20
C ASP A 55 -18.77 9.87 7.84
N VAL A 56 -19.66 10.84 7.61
CA VAL A 56 -20.98 10.88 8.22
C VAL A 56 -22.03 11.22 7.17
N ALA A 57 -23.10 10.42 7.15
CA ALA A 57 -24.27 10.73 6.35
C ALA A 57 -25.05 11.89 6.96
N LEU A 58 -25.30 12.94 6.20
CA LEU A 58 -26.16 14.07 6.57
C LEU A 58 -27.61 13.61 6.54
N LYS A 59 -28.30 13.72 7.69
CA LYS A 59 -29.70 13.32 7.86
C LYS A 59 -30.46 14.43 8.56
N PRO A 60 -31.69 14.80 8.12
CA PRO A 60 -32.54 15.75 8.82
C PRO A 60 -33.07 15.13 10.13
N GLU A 61 -33.21 15.95 11.14
CA GLU A 61 -33.77 15.57 12.47
C GLU A 61 -35.30 15.62 12.51
N VAL A 62 -35.91 16.30 11.55
CA VAL A 62 -37.36 16.41 11.40
C VAL A 62 -37.76 16.38 9.92
N ASP A 63 -39.01 16.04 9.70
CA ASP A 63 -39.62 16.09 8.35
C ASP A 63 -39.80 17.53 7.88
N GLY A 64 -39.74 17.75 6.56
CA GLY A 64 -40.04 19.02 6.00
C GLY A 64 -39.78 19.16 4.51
N ARG A 65 -40.32 20.23 3.89
CA ARG A 65 -40.06 20.60 2.51
C ARG A 65 -38.78 21.44 2.47
N VAL A 66 -37.90 21.16 1.53
CA VAL A 66 -36.67 21.94 1.29
C VAL A 66 -37.01 23.28 0.66
N VAL A 67 -36.74 24.38 1.32
CA VAL A 67 -36.97 25.74 0.83
C VAL A 67 -35.68 26.45 0.41
N LYS A 68 -34.51 26.03 0.93
CA LYS A 68 -33.22 26.57 0.50
C LYS A 68 -32.15 25.49 0.58
N ILE A 69 -31.20 25.53 -0.36
CA ILE A 69 -29.93 24.78 -0.35
C ILE A 69 -28.85 25.85 -0.29
N LEU A 70 -28.01 25.81 0.75
CA LEU A 70 -27.05 26.89 1.09
C LEU A 70 -25.62 26.60 0.64
N VAL A 71 -25.37 25.41 0.12
CA VAL A 71 -24.05 24.93 -0.26
C VAL A 71 -24.13 24.20 -1.61
N THR A 72 -22.97 24.03 -2.23
CA THR A 72 -22.81 23.24 -3.46
C THR A 72 -22.10 21.92 -3.19
N GLN A 73 -22.35 20.93 -4.02
CA GLN A 73 -21.60 19.65 -3.96
C GLN A 73 -20.09 19.89 -4.11
N GLY A 74 -19.28 19.12 -3.38
CA GLY A 74 -17.81 19.29 -3.32
C GLY A 74 -17.36 20.47 -2.47
N GLN A 75 -18.26 21.31 -1.96
CA GLN A 75 -17.90 22.43 -1.10
C GLN A 75 -17.41 21.96 0.27
N ARG A 76 -16.39 22.63 0.79
CA ARG A 76 -15.92 22.42 2.17
C ARG A 76 -16.79 23.17 3.15
N VAL A 77 -17.26 22.48 4.20
CA VAL A 77 -18.12 23.01 5.25
C VAL A 77 -17.49 22.81 6.63
N LYS A 78 -17.96 23.62 7.59
CA LYS A 78 -17.57 23.51 9.01
C LYS A 78 -18.69 22.81 9.80
N ALA A 79 -18.35 22.13 10.86
CA ALA A 79 -19.31 21.60 11.82
C ALA A 79 -20.26 22.73 12.30
N GLY A 80 -21.57 22.45 12.35
CA GLY A 80 -22.63 23.42 12.68
C GLY A 80 -23.06 24.33 11.52
N GLN A 81 -22.39 24.30 10.36
CA GLN A 81 -22.78 25.11 9.21
C GLN A 81 -24.11 24.60 8.60
N PRO A 82 -25.12 25.48 8.38
CA PRO A 82 -26.37 25.08 7.72
C PRO A 82 -26.11 24.71 6.25
N ILE A 83 -26.67 23.57 5.84
CA ILE A 83 -26.58 23.01 4.49
C ILE A 83 -27.90 23.18 3.75
N LEU A 84 -29.00 22.82 4.41
CA LEU A 84 -30.36 22.92 3.89
C LEU A 84 -31.24 23.67 4.89
N VAL A 85 -32.26 24.35 4.39
CA VAL A 85 -33.32 24.93 5.22
C VAL A 85 -34.62 24.27 4.81
N LEU A 86 -35.30 23.69 5.79
CA LEU A 86 -36.66 23.19 5.64
C LEU A 86 -37.67 24.32 5.89
N ASP A 87 -38.91 24.15 5.41
CA ASP A 87 -39.98 25.10 5.69
C ASP A 87 -40.14 25.32 7.20
N ASN A 88 -39.92 26.56 7.63
CA ASN A 88 -39.79 26.95 9.02
C ASN A 88 -40.67 28.15 9.41
N VAL A 89 -41.57 28.56 8.53
CA VAL A 89 -42.41 29.77 8.74
C VAL A 89 -43.20 29.66 10.04
N GLN A 90 -43.84 28.51 10.28
CA GLN A 90 -44.61 28.29 11.51
C GLN A 90 -43.74 28.29 12.78
N GLN A 91 -42.56 27.63 12.73
CA GLN A 91 -41.65 27.54 13.86
C GLN A 91 -41.05 28.91 14.20
N SER A 92 -40.72 29.71 13.18
CA SER A 92 -40.21 31.06 13.37
C SER A 92 -41.27 31.94 14.05
N ALA A 93 -42.49 31.94 13.55
CA ALA A 93 -43.59 32.71 14.15
C ALA A 93 -43.88 32.27 15.60
N ALA A 94 -43.85 30.94 15.90
CA ALA A 94 -44.04 30.41 17.24
C ALA A 94 -42.92 30.83 18.20
N LEU A 95 -41.68 30.84 17.71
CA LEU A 95 -40.53 31.33 18.52
C LEU A 95 -40.67 32.82 18.83
N ASP A 96 -41.05 33.65 17.83
CA ASP A 96 -41.20 35.08 18.03
C ASP A 96 -42.29 35.41 19.06
N ALA A 97 -43.43 34.70 19.01
CA ALA A 97 -44.50 34.82 20.00
C ALA A 97 -44.02 34.44 21.41
N SER A 98 -43.31 33.30 21.53
CA SER A 98 -42.77 32.83 22.81
C SER A 98 -41.71 33.77 23.38
N LYS A 99 -40.86 34.39 22.54
CA LYS A 99 -39.90 35.42 22.96
C LYS A 99 -40.58 36.69 23.49
N ALA A 100 -41.65 37.14 22.81
CA ALA A 100 -42.43 38.30 23.25
C ALA A 100 -43.05 38.04 24.62
N GLU A 101 -43.61 36.84 24.87
CA GLU A 101 -44.15 36.45 26.15
C GLU A 101 -43.08 36.39 27.24
N ALA A 102 -41.92 35.73 26.95
CA ALA A 102 -40.78 35.68 27.88
C ALA A 102 -40.27 37.08 28.27
N SER A 103 -40.17 37.98 27.28
CA SER A 103 -39.79 39.40 27.53
C SER A 103 -40.78 40.09 28.47
N LYS A 104 -42.08 39.95 28.22
CA LYS A 104 -43.13 40.52 29.10
C LYS A 104 -43.02 40.00 30.51
N ASP A 105 -42.85 38.69 30.70
CA ASP A 105 -42.81 38.06 32.00
C ASP A 105 -41.50 38.38 32.77
N ILE A 106 -40.35 38.53 32.06
CA ILE A 106 -39.09 39.01 32.65
C ILE A 106 -39.28 40.43 33.20
N VAL A 107 -39.84 41.36 32.43
CA VAL A 107 -40.11 42.73 32.91
C VAL A 107 -41.04 42.73 34.10
N ASN A 108 -42.08 41.88 34.13
CA ASN A 108 -42.94 41.74 35.29
C ASN A 108 -42.19 41.17 36.51
N ALA A 109 -41.40 40.16 36.34
CA ALA A 109 -40.58 39.58 37.42
C ALA A 109 -39.63 40.65 38.03
N GLU A 110 -38.91 41.39 37.20
CA GLU A 110 -38.04 42.48 37.65
C GLU A 110 -38.81 43.55 38.44
N ARG A 111 -40.00 43.91 37.94
CA ARG A 111 -40.88 44.89 38.64
C ARG A 111 -41.32 44.37 40.02
N TYR A 112 -41.75 43.11 40.09
CA TYR A 112 -42.22 42.53 41.36
C TYR A 112 -41.07 42.23 42.33
N ILE A 113 -39.89 41.95 41.86
CA ILE A 113 -38.67 41.86 42.67
C ILE A 113 -38.42 43.24 43.33
N PHE A 114 -38.39 44.32 42.55
CA PHE A 114 -38.21 45.67 43.04
C PHE A 114 -39.30 46.10 44.06
N LEU A 115 -40.58 45.82 43.72
CA LEU A 115 -41.70 46.17 44.64
C LEU A 115 -41.62 45.37 45.95
N ASN A 116 -41.18 44.12 45.91
CA ASN A 116 -40.98 43.33 47.15
C ASN A 116 -39.83 43.85 48.00
N GLU A 117 -38.75 44.31 47.41
CA GLU A 117 -37.67 44.99 48.14
C GLU A 117 -38.10 46.25 48.80
N GLN A 118 -39.08 46.99 48.26
CA GLN A 118 -39.70 48.16 48.83
C GLN A 118 -40.83 47.85 49.85
N GLY A 119 -41.12 46.52 50.06
CA GLY A 119 -42.20 46.09 50.95
C GLY A 119 -43.61 46.35 50.43
N ALA A 120 -43.77 46.64 49.11
CA ALA A 120 -45.03 46.98 48.46
C ALA A 120 -45.85 45.75 48.00
N VAL A 121 -45.24 44.59 47.90
CA VAL A 121 -45.91 43.32 47.48
C VAL A 121 -45.42 42.14 48.33
N SER A 122 -46.19 41.07 48.38
CA SER A 122 -45.82 39.85 49.09
C SER A 122 -44.72 39.06 48.43
N THR A 123 -43.94 38.28 49.22
CA THR A 123 -42.94 37.36 48.72
C THR A 123 -43.59 36.31 47.79
N LYS A 124 -44.83 35.92 48.05
CA LYS A 124 -45.60 34.99 47.21
C LYS A 124 -45.85 35.56 45.82
N ASP A 125 -46.19 36.83 45.71
CA ASP A 125 -46.41 37.48 44.42
C ASP A 125 -45.11 37.62 43.65
N ARG A 126 -44.01 38.02 44.31
CA ARG A 126 -42.68 38.01 43.70
C ARG A 126 -42.31 36.64 43.14
N ASP A 127 -42.43 35.58 43.93
CA ASP A 127 -42.07 34.22 43.58
C ASP A 127 -42.94 33.70 42.42
N TYR A 128 -44.22 34.08 42.37
CA TYR A 128 -45.11 33.77 41.26
C TYR A 128 -44.59 34.34 39.92
N TYR A 129 -44.29 35.65 39.89
CA TYR A 129 -43.84 36.30 38.65
C TYR A 129 -42.43 35.84 38.25
N VAL A 130 -41.53 35.57 39.21
CA VAL A 130 -40.21 34.96 38.92
C VAL A 130 -40.36 33.58 38.32
N THR A 131 -41.25 32.75 38.89
CA THR A 131 -41.50 31.41 38.36
C THR A 131 -42.08 31.48 36.93
N GLN A 132 -43.01 32.41 36.69
CA GLN A 132 -43.60 32.61 35.37
C GLN A 132 -42.57 33.07 34.34
N ALA A 133 -41.66 33.98 34.69
CA ALA A 133 -40.57 34.38 33.82
C ALA A 133 -39.60 33.24 33.48
N ILE A 134 -39.34 32.33 34.43
CA ILE A 134 -38.53 31.13 34.20
C ILE A 134 -39.27 30.21 33.21
N GLN A 135 -40.56 29.95 33.40
CA GLN A 135 -41.37 29.09 32.55
C GLN A 135 -41.44 29.59 31.11
N SER A 136 -41.77 30.87 30.90
CA SER A 136 -41.88 31.48 29.58
C SER A 136 -40.55 31.54 28.86
N ARG A 137 -39.43 31.80 29.56
CA ARG A 137 -38.08 31.75 29.02
C ARG A 137 -37.73 30.34 28.54
N ASP A 138 -38.03 29.31 29.33
CA ASP A 138 -37.74 27.93 28.97
C ASP A 138 -38.66 27.45 27.84
N GLN A 139 -39.91 27.93 27.75
CA GLN A 139 -40.79 27.72 26.60
C GLN A 139 -40.21 28.34 25.30
N ALA A 140 -39.69 29.58 25.38
CA ALA A 140 -39.03 30.22 24.23
C ALA A 140 -37.78 29.44 23.79
N ARG A 141 -37.00 28.87 24.75
CA ARG A 141 -35.86 28.02 24.44
C ARG A 141 -36.28 26.71 23.71
N ALA A 142 -37.38 26.08 24.12
CA ALA A 142 -37.95 24.93 23.48
C ALA A 142 -38.35 25.26 22.02
N LYS A 143 -39.01 26.41 21.78
CA LYS A 143 -39.37 26.85 20.44
C LYS A 143 -38.16 27.20 19.59
N ALA A 144 -37.07 27.70 20.18
CA ALA A 144 -35.81 27.91 19.47
C ALA A 144 -35.16 26.59 19.01
N ALA A 145 -35.24 25.55 19.83
CA ALA A 145 -34.80 24.21 19.42
C ALA A 145 -35.66 23.64 18.26
N ASP A 146 -37.00 23.76 18.36
CA ASP A 146 -37.92 23.35 17.28
C ASP A 146 -37.58 24.03 15.93
N LEU A 147 -37.28 25.33 15.97
CA LEU A 147 -36.82 26.07 14.80
C LEU A 147 -35.42 25.59 14.35
N GLY A 148 -34.52 25.32 15.30
CA GLY A 148 -33.19 24.82 15.04
C GLY A 148 -33.17 23.55 14.19
N TYR A 149 -34.09 22.60 14.46
CA TYR A 149 -34.23 21.36 13.69
C TYR A 149 -34.64 21.57 12.23
N LYS A 150 -35.17 22.75 11.88
CA LYS A 150 -35.49 23.09 10.48
C LYS A 150 -34.24 23.50 9.66
N TYR A 151 -33.12 23.70 10.30
CA TYR A 151 -31.82 23.90 9.65
C TYR A 151 -31.02 22.61 9.72
N VAL A 152 -30.89 21.94 8.57
CA VAL A 152 -30.06 20.74 8.48
C VAL A 152 -28.60 21.19 8.43
N THR A 153 -27.87 20.95 9.52
CA THR A 153 -26.49 21.43 9.70
C THR A 153 -25.48 20.31 9.52
N ALA A 154 -24.26 20.64 9.12
CA ALA A 154 -23.15 19.71 9.04
C ALA A 154 -22.76 19.20 10.44
N PRO A 155 -22.80 17.89 10.71
CA PRO A 155 -22.39 17.36 12.01
C PRO A 155 -20.86 17.39 12.22
N ILE A 156 -20.11 17.41 11.14
CA ILE A 156 -18.64 17.45 11.10
C ILE A 156 -18.14 18.46 10.08
N SER A 157 -16.88 18.87 10.20
CA SER A 157 -16.20 19.62 9.15
C SER A 157 -15.67 18.66 8.09
N GLY A 158 -15.90 18.97 6.79
CA GLY A 158 -15.50 18.09 5.70
C GLY A 158 -15.91 18.63 4.33
N GLU A 159 -15.85 17.79 3.32
CA GLU A 159 -16.34 18.06 1.98
C GLU A 159 -17.71 17.40 1.78
N ILE A 160 -18.65 18.13 1.22
CA ILE A 160 -19.99 17.62 0.91
C ILE A 160 -19.91 16.73 -0.34
N GLY A 161 -20.54 15.57 -0.27
CA GLY A 161 -20.71 14.67 -1.39
C GLY A 161 -21.75 15.19 -2.41
N ASP A 162 -22.35 14.26 -3.12
CA ASP A 162 -23.40 14.55 -4.12
C ASP A 162 -24.68 15.03 -3.43
N LEU A 163 -25.22 16.15 -3.88
CA LEU A 163 -26.49 16.75 -3.45
C LEU A 163 -27.62 16.62 -4.47
N ASP A 164 -27.38 15.96 -5.62
CA ASP A 164 -28.36 15.86 -6.70
C ASP A 164 -29.61 15.05 -6.33
N THR A 165 -29.53 14.31 -5.22
CA THR A 165 -30.64 13.50 -4.67
C THR A 165 -31.72 14.36 -4.00
N VAL A 166 -31.45 15.64 -3.69
CA VAL A 166 -32.39 16.55 -3.02
C VAL A 166 -32.44 17.90 -3.74
N LYS A 167 -33.65 18.33 -4.12
CA LYS A 167 -33.89 19.59 -4.85
C LYS A 167 -34.79 20.52 -4.06
N LEU A 168 -34.78 21.79 -4.45
CA LEU A 168 -35.74 22.76 -3.93
C LEU A 168 -37.19 22.29 -4.17
N GLY A 169 -37.97 22.31 -3.11
CA GLY A 169 -39.37 21.86 -3.14
C GLY A 169 -39.56 20.38 -2.74
N ASP A 170 -38.50 19.58 -2.70
CA ASP A 170 -38.58 18.19 -2.28
C ASP A 170 -38.97 18.07 -0.81
N TYR A 171 -39.64 16.98 -0.46
CA TYR A 171 -39.97 16.62 0.92
C TYR A 171 -39.01 15.57 1.45
N VAL A 172 -38.26 15.92 2.49
CA VAL A 172 -37.32 15.02 3.17
C VAL A 172 -37.91 14.54 4.49
N ARG A 173 -37.56 13.27 4.84
CA ARG A 173 -38.02 12.63 6.08
C ARG A 173 -36.91 12.57 7.11
N GLN A 174 -37.30 12.57 8.36
CA GLN A 174 -36.41 12.35 9.51
C GLN A 174 -35.56 11.10 9.28
N GLY A 175 -34.24 11.21 9.47
CA GLY A 175 -33.31 10.09 9.33
C GLY A 175 -32.97 9.67 7.90
N GLN A 176 -33.61 10.28 6.87
CA GLN A 176 -33.28 10.05 5.46
C GLN A 176 -31.88 10.56 5.16
N ALA A 177 -31.01 9.72 4.59
CA ALA A 177 -29.70 10.17 4.15
C ALA A 177 -29.86 11.07 2.92
N ILE A 178 -29.33 12.30 3.02
CA ILE A 178 -29.34 13.33 1.96
C ILE A 178 -28.05 13.27 1.16
N THR A 179 -26.91 13.28 1.85
CA THR A 179 -25.56 13.22 1.27
C THR A 179 -24.57 12.74 2.32
N GLY A 180 -23.32 12.49 1.93
CA GLY A 180 -22.22 12.26 2.86
C GLY A 180 -21.41 13.53 3.11
N ILE A 181 -20.85 13.69 4.28
CA ILE A 181 -19.81 14.69 4.56
C ILE A 181 -18.57 13.92 4.96
N VAL A 182 -17.48 14.08 4.19
CA VAL A 182 -16.26 13.31 4.35
C VAL A 182 -15.08 14.21 4.63
N ASP A 183 -14.25 13.83 5.60
CA ASP A 183 -12.96 14.47 5.85
C ASP A 183 -11.82 13.53 5.40
N ASN A 184 -11.22 13.84 4.26
CA ASN A 184 -10.15 13.04 3.67
C ASN A 184 -8.75 13.40 4.19
N ARG A 185 -8.60 14.17 5.28
CA ARG A 185 -7.28 14.52 5.85
C ARG A 185 -6.57 13.32 6.45
N ASP A 186 -7.32 12.45 7.10
CA ASP A 186 -6.83 11.21 7.68
C ASP A 186 -7.61 10.03 7.10
N LEU A 187 -6.88 9.13 6.47
CA LEU A 187 -7.44 7.95 5.84
C LEU A 187 -6.94 6.70 6.54
N TRP A 188 -7.74 5.68 6.52
CA TRP A 188 -7.34 4.33 6.89
C TRP A 188 -7.66 3.35 5.78
N THR A 189 -7.06 2.18 5.87
CA THR A 189 -7.40 1.05 5.01
C THR A 189 -7.62 -0.19 5.86
N LEU A 190 -8.55 -1.02 5.42
CA LEU A 190 -8.86 -2.32 6.01
C LEU A 190 -8.24 -3.39 5.12
N MET A 191 -7.26 -4.11 5.65
CA MET A 191 -6.49 -5.12 4.92
C MET A 191 -6.81 -6.50 5.48
N ASP A 192 -7.26 -7.41 4.63
CA ASP A 192 -7.46 -8.82 4.97
C ASP A 192 -6.15 -9.58 4.77
N VAL A 193 -5.41 -9.74 5.85
CA VAL A 193 -4.11 -10.42 5.84
C VAL A 193 -4.33 -11.92 6.04
N PRO A 194 -3.78 -12.79 5.16
CA PRO A 194 -3.88 -14.24 5.32
C PRO A 194 -3.37 -14.71 6.69
N ALA A 195 -4.07 -15.65 7.32
CA ALA A 195 -3.74 -16.18 8.65
C ALA A 195 -2.30 -16.71 8.74
N THR A 196 -1.78 -17.32 7.65
CA THR A 196 -0.41 -17.84 7.56
C THR A 196 0.67 -16.75 7.68
N GLN A 197 0.30 -15.49 7.43
CA GLN A 197 1.20 -14.34 7.47
C GLN A 197 0.90 -13.39 8.64
N ALA A 198 -0.28 -13.49 9.24
CA ALA A 198 -0.77 -12.60 10.29
C ALA A 198 0.16 -12.54 11.52
N SER A 199 0.81 -13.66 11.85
CA SER A 199 1.75 -13.74 12.98
C SER A 199 2.97 -12.81 12.85
N ARG A 200 3.28 -12.32 11.63
CA ARG A 200 4.38 -11.39 11.36
C ARG A 200 3.97 -9.93 11.47
N VAL A 201 2.66 -9.63 11.53
CA VAL A 201 2.16 -8.26 11.63
C VAL A 201 2.20 -7.80 13.09
N ARG A 202 2.66 -6.57 13.32
CA ARG A 202 2.71 -5.92 14.63
C ARG A 202 2.15 -4.50 14.53
N LEU A 203 1.60 -4.00 15.64
CA LEU A 203 1.21 -2.59 15.75
C LEU A 203 2.42 -1.68 15.52
N GLY A 204 2.19 -0.56 14.86
CA GLY A 204 3.22 0.44 14.55
C GLY A 204 4.12 0.12 13.34
N GLN A 205 4.01 -1.06 12.74
CA GLN A 205 4.77 -1.38 11.52
C GLN A 205 4.44 -0.40 10.40
N PRO A 206 5.44 0.01 9.60
CA PRO A 206 5.23 0.88 8.47
C PRO A 206 4.47 0.15 7.36
N VAL A 207 3.55 0.87 6.74
CA VAL A 207 2.77 0.41 5.59
C VAL A 207 2.96 1.40 4.46
N GLU A 208 3.50 0.94 3.35
CA GLU A 208 3.59 1.71 2.12
C GLU A 208 2.30 1.53 1.33
N LEU A 209 1.66 2.64 1.00
CA LEU A 209 0.48 2.71 0.16
C LEU A 209 0.87 3.20 -1.22
N LYS A 210 0.37 2.51 -2.26
CA LYS A 210 0.51 2.93 -3.65
C LYS A 210 -0.86 2.97 -4.31
N SER A 211 -1.26 4.16 -4.78
CA SER A 211 -2.51 4.33 -5.54
C SER A 211 -2.39 3.75 -6.95
N GLN A 212 -3.54 3.50 -7.58
CA GLN A 212 -3.60 2.98 -8.95
C GLN A 212 -3.55 4.10 -10.03
N GLY A 213 -3.47 5.38 -9.62
CA GLY A 213 -3.41 6.51 -10.54
C GLY A 213 -2.09 6.59 -11.32
N ASN A 214 -2.09 7.40 -12.38
CA ASN A 214 -0.88 7.72 -13.14
C ASN A 214 -0.67 9.25 -13.14
N PRO A 215 0.37 9.80 -12.48
CA PRO A 215 1.36 9.08 -11.65
C PRO A 215 0.76 8.52 -10.35
N PRO A 216 1.30 7.41 -9.83
CA PRO A 216 0.82 6.84 -8.58
C PRO A 216 1.17 7.74 -7.39
N VAL A 217 0.24 7.88 -6.46
CA VAL A 217 0.52 8.51 -5.16
C VAL A 217 1.09 7.45 -4.24
N ILE A 218 2.26 7.72 -3.68
CA ILE A 218 2.90 6.88 -2.66
C ILE A 218 2.74 7.60 -1.31
N ASN A 219 2.31 6.87 -0.30
CA ASN A 219 2.18 7.38 1.05
C ASN A 219 2.65 6.31 2.06
N ILE A 220 3.11 6.76 3.21
CA ILE A 220 3.58 5.88 4.29
C ILE A 220 2.68 6.10 5.50
N GLY A 221 2.07 5.02 5.93
CA GLY A 221 1.26 4.95 7.14
C GLY A 221 1.80 3.95 8.13
N LYS A 222 0.99 3.64 9.13
CA LYS A 222 1.33 2.68 10.19
C LYS A 222 0.16 1.77 10.48
N VAL A 223 0.45 0.53 10.86
CA VAL A 223 -0.55 -0.39 11.42
C VAL A 223 -1.03 0.16 12.75
N VAL A 224 -2.34 0.42 12.87
CA VAL A 224 -2.97 0.99 14.07
C VAL A 224 -3.87 0.00 14.80
N PHE A 225 -4.31 -1.06 14.12
CA PHE A 225 -5.18 -2.07 14.70
C PHE A 225 -4.98 -3.42 14.02
N ILE A 226 -5.04 -4.48 14.80
CA ILE A 226 -5.04 -5.88 14.35
C ILE A 226 -6.22 -6.55 15.03
N SER A 227 -7.12 -7.15 14.26
CA SER A 227 -8.28 -7.83 14.80
C SER A 227 -7.87 -9.01 15.69
N PRO A 228 -8.50 -9.17 16.87
CA PRO A 228 -8.31 -10.36 17.69
C PRO A 228 -9.03 -11.60 17.14
N TYR A 229 -9.82 -11.44 16.08
CA TYR A 229 -10.62 -12.50 15.47
C TYR A 229 -10.16 -12.79 14.05
N TYR A 230 -10.27 -14.07 13.66
CA TYR A 230 -10.10 -14.52 12.28
C TYR A 230 -11.44 -14.52 11.55
N GLY A 231 -11.40 -14.26 10.25
CA GLY A 231 -12.55 -14.41 9.37
C GLY A 231 -13.62 -13.32 9.45
N VAL A 232 -13.35 -12.22 10.15
CA VAL A 232 -14.28 -11.09 10.27
C VAL A 232 -13.66 -9.84 9.67
N SER A 233 -14.24 -9.35 8.57
CA SER A 233 -13.89 -8.08 7.93
C SER A 233 -15.15 -7.22 7.81
N GLY A 234 -15.38 -6.35 8.81
CA GLY A 234 -16.61 -5.55 8.87
C GLY A 234 -17.87 -6.43 8.90
N ASN A 235 -18.76 -6.25 7.92
CA ASN A 235 -19.98 -7.06 7.74
C ASN A 235 -19.78 -8.25 6.78
N GLN A 236 -18.57 -8.49 6.29
CA GLN A 236 -18.26 -9.55 5.35
C GLN A 236 -17.43 -10.64 6.01
N SER A 237 -17.73 -11.88 5.67
CA SER A 237 -16.93 -13.03 6.07
C SER A 237 -15.75 -13.19 5.11
N SER A 238 -14.54 -13.04 5.64
CA SER A 238 -13.28 -13.31 4.91
C SER A 238 -12.58 -14.48 5.59
N PRO A 239 -12.93 -15.71 5.26
CA PRO A 239 -12.42 -16.88 5.97
C PRO A 239 -10.90 -16.95 5.89
N ASN A 240 -10.28 -17.35 7.01
CA ASN A 240 -8.84 -17.54 7.12
C ASN A 240 -7.97 -16.27 6.93
N THR A 241 -8.53 -15.09 7.23
CA THR A 241 -7.82 -13.80 7.25
C THR A 241 -7.91 -13.13 8.60
N VAL A 242 -7.00 -12.19 8.86
CA VAL A 242 -7.04 -11.26 10.00
C VAL A 242 -7.19 -9.85 9.46
N LEU A 243 -8.16 -9.11 9.97
CA LEU A 243 -8.35 -7.72 9.60
C LEU A 243 -7.28 -6.84 10.26
N VAL A 244 -6.53 -6.13 9.44
CA VAL A 244 -5.49 -5.18 9.86
C VAL A 244 -5.88 -3.79 9.38
N LYS A 245 -5.86 -2.77 10.26
CA LYS A 245 -6.05 -1.37 9.88
C LYS A 245 -4.72 -0.65 9.85
N ALA A 246 -4.49 0.12 8.81
CA ALA A 246 -3.40 1.07 8.73
C ALA A 246 -3.94 2.49 8.52
N ALA A 247 -3.35 3.46 9.19
CA ALA A 247 -3.71 4.87 9.07
C ALA A 247 -2.66 5.63 8.25
N PHE A 248 -3.15 6.56 7.41
CA PHE A 248 -2.36 7.34 6.48
C PHE A 248 -2.75 8.82 6.55
N PRO A 249 -1.83 9.75 6.88
CA PRO A 249 -2.09 11.17 6.74
C PRO A 249 -2.15 11.54 5.26
N ASN A 250 -3.16 12.29 4.86
CA ASN A 250 -3.36 12.72 3.47
C ASN A 250 -3.07 14.21 3.30
N LEU A 251 -1.84 14.62 3.57
CA LEU A 251 -1.41 16.03 3.55
C LEU A 251 -1.57 16.69 2.17
N THR A 252 -1.50 15.90 1.10
CA THR A 252 -1.63 16.42 -0.28
C THR A 252 -3.07 16.49 -0.77
N GLY A 253 -4.03 15.89 -0.06
CA GLY A 253 -5.44 15.82 -0.48
C GLY A 253 -5.70 14.98 -1.75
N LYS A 254 -4.68 14.28 -2.27
CA LYS A 254 -4.78 13.52 -3.53
C LYS A 254 -5.47 12.16 -3.39
N LEU A 255 -5.51 11.63 -2.19
CA LEU A 255 -6.19 10.37 -1.89
C LEU A 255 -7.64 10.66 -1.47
N LYS A 256 -8.57 9.80 -1.87
CA LYS A 256 -10.00 9.94 -1.55
C LYS A 256 -10.55 8.65 -0.98
N THR A 257 -11.51 8.77 -0.10
CA THR A 257 -12.37 7.65 0.35
C THR A 257 -12.95 6.91 -0.84
N GLY A 258 -13.03 5.58 -0.74
CA GLY A 258 -13.54 4.72 -1.82
C GLY A 258 -12.48 4.26 -2.81
N GLN A 259 -11.28 4.85 -2.82
CA GLN A 259 -10.22 4.51 -3.75
C GLN A 259 -9.55 3.17 -3.38
N TYR A 260 -9.36 2.29 -4.37
CA TYR A 260 -8.56 1.09 -4.20
C TYR A 260 -7.06 1.40 -4.26
N VAL A 261 -6.31 0.81 -3.35
CA VAL A 261 -4.87 1.00 -3.19
C VAL A 261 -4.17 -0.33 -2.92
N ARG A 262 -2.91 -0.39 -3.32
CA ARG A 262 -2.02 -1.49 -2.95
C ARG A 262 -1.28 -1.08 -1.68
N ASN A 263 -1.39 -1.91 -0.66
CA ASN A 263 -0.69 -1.72 0.60
C ASN A 263 0.41 -2.77 0.74
N ARG A 264 1.57 -2.35 1.22
CA ARG A 264 2.72 -3.18 1.50
C ARG A 264 3.10 -3.01 2.97
N ILE A 265 2.72 -3.97 3.81
CA ILE A 265 3.08 -3.98 5.24
C ILE A 265 4.52 -4.47 5.34
N ILE A 266 5.43 -3.65 5.86
CA ILE A 266 6.83 -4.01 6.05
C ILE A 266 6.94 -4.76 7.39
N THR A 267 7.17 -6.08 7.32
CA THR A 267 7.14 -6.94 8.51
C THR A 267 8.49 -7.10 9.20
N GLY A 268 9.54 -6.58 8.60
CA GLY A 268 10.89 -6.62 9.17
C GLY A 268 11.89 -5.89 8.28
N ASN A 269 13.10 -5.76 8.79
CA ASN A 269 14.27 -5.36 8.04
C ASN A 269 15.42 -6.26 8.50
N SER A 270 16.04 -6.97 7.56
CA SER A 270 17.16 -7.86 7.85
C SER A 270 18.29 -7.63 6.87
N ARG A 271 19.52 -7.66 7.37
CA ARG A 271 20.71 -7.73 6.54
C ARG A 271 21.13 -9.19 6.41
N GLN A 272 21.23 -9.67 5.21
CA GLN A 272 21.60 -11.05 4.90
C GLN A 272 22.49 -11.07 3.66
N LEU A 273 23.29 -12.12 3.54
CA LEU A 273 24.04 -12.37 2.30
C LEU A 273 23.05 -12.47 1.14
N SER A 274 23.42 -11.93 0.00
CA SER A 274 22.53 -11.82 -1.14
C SER A 274 23.18 -12.35 -2.41
N VAL A 275 22.36 -12.97 -3.25
CA VAL A 275 22.74 -13.45 -4.58
C VAL A 275 21.96 -12.68 -5.62
N PRO A 276 22.62 -12.07 -6.62
CA PRO A 276 21.91 -11.40 -7.72
C PRO A 276 21.12 -12.42 -8.54
N VAL A 277 19.93 -12.04 -9.00
CA VAL A 277 19.03 -12.93 -9.78
C VAL A 277 19.71 -13.50 -11.00
N GLN A 278 20.61 -12.73 -11.63
CA GLN A 278 21.36 -13.11 -12.85
C GLN A 278 22.34 -14.26 -12.62
N ALA A 279 22.82 -14.48 -11.37
CA ALA A 279 23.72 -15.57 -11.04
C ALA A 279 22.99 -16.89 -10.80
N VAL A 280 21.67 -16.83 -10.55
CA VAL A 280 20.88 -18.01 -10.15
C VAL A 280 20.38 -18.76 -11.37
N MET A 281 20.70 -20.05 -11.41
CA MET A 281 20.20 -21.00 -12.40
C MET A 281 19.34 -22.05 -11.72
N MET A 282 18.35 -22.58 -12.43
CA MET A 282 17.48 -23.65 -11.93
C MET A 282 17.75 -24.96 -12.70
N GLN A 283 17.96 -26.03 -11.97
CA GLN A 283 18.06 -27.37 -12.53
C GLN A 283 17.21 -28.33 -11.69
N ALA A 284 16.27 -29.02 -12.33
CA ALA A 284 15.34 -29.92 -11.66
C ALA A 284 14.71 -29.31 -10.38
N GLN A 285 14.25 -28.05 -10.46
CA GLN A 285 13.67 -27.24 -9.37
C GLN A 285 14.63 -26.88 -8.23
N GLN A 286 15.91 -27.17 -8.37
CA GLN A 286 16.94 -26.77 -7.39
C GLN A 286 17.71 -25.56 -7.91
N PRO A 287 17.82 -24.48 -7.11
CA PRO A 287 18.65 -23.35 -7.47
C PRO A 287 20.13 -23.67 -7.25
N PHE A 288 20.96 -23.22 -8.20
CA PHE A 288 22.40 -23.26 -8.08
C PHE A 288 23.04 -22.02 -8.67
N VAL A 289 24.30 -21.80 -8.35
CA VAL A 289 25.13 -20.73 -8.92
C VAL A 289 26.46 -21.31 -9.38
N TYR A 290 27.14 -20.60 -10.29
CA TYR A 290 28.52 -20.92 -10.63
C TYR A 290 29.45 -20.02 -9.80
N ARG A 291 30.15 -20.66 -8.82
CA ARG A 291 31.18 -20.01 -8.02
C ARG A 291 32.54 -20.14 -8.70
N VAL A 292 33.30 -19.08 -8.70
CA VAL A 292 34.66 -19.05 -9.24
C VAL A 292 35.66 -19.50 -8.19
N PHE A 293 36.52 -20.43 -8.57
CA PHE A 293 37.67 -20.88 -7.78
C PHE A 293 38.94 -20.74 -8.61
N ARG A 294 40.07 -20.62 -7.97
CA ARG A 294 41.35 -20.89 -8.59
C ARG A 294 41.58 -22.39 -8.66
N LEU A 295 42.18 -22.86 -9.77
CA LEU A 295 42.38 -24.31 -9.99
C LEU A 295 43.08 -24.99 -8.83
N ASN A 296 44.12 -24.37 -8.26
CA ASN A 296 44.85 -24.89 -7.09
C ASN A 296 43.96 -25.20 -5.89
N GLN A 297 42.88 -24.45 -5.67
CA GLN A 297 41.97 -24.62 -4.53
C GLN A 297 41.05 -25.83 -4.64
N VAL A 298 40.80 -26.33 -5.86
CA VAL A 298 39.84 -27.38 -6.14
C VAL A 298 40.47 -28.61 -6.80
N LEU A 299 41.76 -28.57 -7.11
CA LEU A 299 42.48 -29.64 -7.83
C LEU A 299 42.37 -30.99 -7.07
N ALA A 300 42.50 -30.97 -5.74
CA ALA A 300 42.35 -32.17 -4.92
C ALA A 300 40.94 -32.78 -5.01
N LYS A 301 39.90 -31.93 -5.04
CA LYS A 301 38.51 -32.37 -5.20
C LYS A 301 38.21 -32.90 -6.60
N ILE A 302 38.82 -32.28 -7.63
CA ILE A 302 38.70 -32.72 -9.04
C ILE A 302 39.33 -34.11 -9.18
N ARG A 303 40.51 -34.38 -8.62
CA ARG A 303 41.19 -35.69 -8.61
C ARG A 303 40.35 -36.77 -7.97
N ALA A 304 39.74 -36.45 -6.83
CA ALA A 304 38.93 -37.40 -6.05
C ALA A 304 37.53 -37.63 -6.67
N SER A 305 37.10 -36.81 -7.61
CA SER A 305 35.77 -36.91 -8.22
C SER A 305 35.68 -38.06 -9.23
N THR A 306 34.74 -38.97 -9.02
CA THR A 306 34.41 -40.05 -9.95
C THR A 306 33.51 -39.61 -11.12
N GLN A 307 32.94 -38.42 -11.04
CA GLN A 307 32.02 -37.87 -12.05
C GLN A 307 32.73 -37.13 -13.20
N ILE A 308 34.01 -36.82 -13.04
CA ILE A 308 34.82 -36.13 -14.06
C ILE A 308 35.65 -37.18 -14.82
N PRO A 309 35.50 -37.28 -16.18
CA PRO A 309 36.26 -38.19 -17.02
C PRO A 309 37.79 -37.93 -16.88
N GLU A 310 38.62 -38.98 -16.86
CA GLU A 310 40.08 -38.87 -16.69
C GLU A 310 40.74 -37.95 -17.74
N ALA A 311 40.27 -38.02 -19.02
CA ALA A 311 40.75 -37.16 -20.07
C ALA A 311 40.50 -35.64 -19.77
N GLN A 312 39.46 -35.30 -19.00
CA GLN A 312 39.15 -33.94 -18.60
C GLN A 312 39.98 -33.50 -17.38
N LYS A 313 40.27 -34.45 -16.46
CA LYS A 313 41.15 -34.18 -15.32
C LYS A 313 42.56 -33.83 -15.81
N GLN A 314 43.13 -34.65 -16.73
CA GLN A 314 44.45 -34.39 -17.34
C GLN A 314 44.52 -33.05 -18.04
N LYS A 315 43.44 -32.62 -18.75
CA LYS A 315 43.40 -31.32 -19.42
C LYS A 315 43.39 -30.17 -18.41
N LEU A 316 42.69 -30.33 -17.27
CA LEU A 316 42.67 -29.31 -16.19
C LEU A 316 44.01 -29.23 -15.45
N GLU A 317 44.67 -30.36 -15.25
CA GLU A 317 46.01 -30.40 -14.58
C GLU A 317 47.11 -29.75 -15.44
N ALA A 318 46.95 -29.74 -16.76
CA ALA A 318 47.88 -29.04 -17.66
C ALA A 318 47.74 -27.51 -17.68
N LEU A 319 46.70 -26.94 -17.02
CA LEU A 319 46.48 -25.51 -16.92
C LEU A 319 47.32 -24.90 -15.76
N PRO A 320 47.64 -23.58 -15.86
CA PRO A 320 48.27 -22.87 -14.74
C PRO A 320 47.45 -22.96 -13.45
N PRO A 321 48.11 -23.12 -12.27
CA PRO A 321 47.40 -23.28 -10.98
C PRO A 321 46.47 -22.13 -10.62
N GLU A 322 46.70 -20.95 -11.16
CA GLU A 322 45.89 -19.74 -10.93
C GLU A 322 44.72 -19.58 -11.89
N THR A 323 44.52 -20.53 -12.84
CA THR A 323 43.44 -20.45 -13.82
C THR A 323 42.10 -20.45 -13.12
N PRO A 324 41.21 -19.43 -13.40
CA PRO A 324 39.88 -19.40 -12.84
C PRO A 324 39.02 -20.50 -13.45
N ILE A 325 38.37 -21.29 -12.61
CA ILE A 325 37.40 -22.31 -13.02
C ILE A 325 36.08 -22.08 -12.30
N VAL A 326 34.99 -22.44 -12.93
CA VAL A 326 33.65 -22.35 -12.34
C VAL A 326 33.20 -23.71 -11.80
N VAL A 327 32.63 -23.70 -10.63
CA VAL A 327 32.06 -24.89 -10.00
C VAL A 327 30.59 -24.62 -9.69
N GLN A 328 29.73 -25.54 -10.07
CA GLN A 328 28.33 -25.50 -9.75
C GLN A 328 28.12 -25.73 -8.25
N MET A 329 27.50 -24.79 -7.56
CA MET A 329 27.21 -24.84 -6.14
C MET A 329 25.71 -24.75 -5.90
N PRO A 330 25.10 -25.76 -5.27
CA PRO A 330 23.69 -25.69 -4.88
C PRO A 330 23.54 -24.64 -3.79
N VAL A 331 22.46 -23.86 -3.87
CA VAL A 331 22.16 -22.79 -2.91
C VAL A 331 20.73 -22.92 -2.41
N LYS A 332 20.49 -22.48 -1.16
CA LYS A 332 19.14 -22.26 -0.64
C LYS A 332 18.88 -20.77 -0.60
N LEU A 333 17.80 -20.35 -1.23
CA LEU A 333 17.45 -18.95 -1.42
C LEU A 333 16.13 -18.65 -0.73
N GLY A 334 15.98 -17.40 -0.25
CA GLY A 334 14.71 -16.85 0.19
C GLY A 334 13.88 -16.29 -0.97
N THR A 335 12.87 -15.51 -0.64
CA THR A 335 12.02 -14.85 -1.63
C THR A 335 12.77 -13.73 -2.33
N LEU A 336 12.62 -13.63 -3.66
CA LEU A 336 13.22 -12.56 -4.48
C LEU A 336 12.73 -11.19 -4.01
N GLU A 337 13.67 -10.27 -3.78
CA GLU A 337 13.37 -8.88 -3.44
C GLU A 337 14.42 -7.97 -4.10
N GLY A 338 13.96 -6.97 -4.84
CA GLY A 338 14.82 -5.97 -5.45
C GLY A 338 15.92 -6.53 -6.37
N ASN A 339 15.63 -7.53 -7.22
CA ASN A 339 16.61 -8.23 -8.09
C ASN A 339 17.68 -9.06 -7.35
N ARG A 340 17.50 -9.33 -6.05
CA ARG A 340 18.42 -10.15 -5.26
C ARG A 340 17.64 -11.18 -4.45
N TYR A 341 18.25 -12.34 -4.26
CA TYR A 341 17.73 -13.35 -3.35
C TYR A 341 18.49 -13.30 -2.02
N PRO A 342 17.79 -13.35 -0.87
CA PRO A 342 18.44 -13.64 0.39
C PRO A 342 19.08 -15.04 0.32
N LEU A 343 20.35 -15.16 0.68
CA LEU A 343 21.06 -16.43 0.72
C LEU A 343 20.86 -17.08 2.08
N LEU A 344 20.18 -18.23 2.11
CA LEU A 344 19.96 -19.00 3.32
C LEU A 344 21.13 -19.97 3.60
N SER A 345 21.71 -20.57 2.56
CA SER A 345 22.90 -21.42 2.66
C SER A 345 23.52 -21.70 1.30
N GLY A 346 24.79 -22.14 1.29
CA GLY A 346 25.49 -22.61 0.09
C GLY A 346 26.70 -21.78 -0.31
N LEU A 347 26.79 -20.51 0.11
CA LEU A 347 27.92 -19.62 -0.16
C LEU A 347 28.30 -18.83 1.09
N ALA A 348 29.49 -18.27 1.09
CA ALA A 348 30.00 -17.38 2.14
C ALA A 348 30.19 -15.94 1.63
N ALA A 349 30.28 -15.00 2.57
CA ALA A 349 30.67 -13.63 2.24
C ALA A 349 32.05 -13.61 1.55
N GLY A 350 32.18 -12.81 0.48
CA GLY A 350 33.40 -12.73 -0.30
C GLY A 350 33.50 -13.74 -1.44
N ASP A 351 32.60 -14.73 -1.53
CA ASP A 351 32.58 -15.66 -2.66
C ASP A 351 32.24 -14.93 -3.97
N GLN A 352 32.92 -15.28 -5.05
CA GLN A 352 32.66 -14.72 -6.38
C GLN A 352 31.74 -15.65 -7.18
N VAL A 353 30.61 -15.11 -7.64
CA VAL A 353 29.64 -15.84 -8.48
C VAL A 353 29.56 -15.21 -9.86
N VAL A 354 29.33 -16.05 -10.86
CA VAL A 354 29.19 -15.60 -12.24
C VAL A 354 27.81 -15.04 -12.47
N VAL A 355 27.74 -13.84 -13.08
CA VAL A 355 26.48 -13.13 -13.41
C VAL A 355 26.19 -13.00 -14.89
N SER A 356 27.13 -13.41 -15.76
CA SER A 356 26.94 -13.36 -17.22
C SER A 356 27.25 -14.71 -17.87
N ASN A 357 26.61 -14.98 -19.04
CA ASN A 357 26.84 -16.20 -19.82
C ASN A 357 26.62 -17.52 -19.04
N THR A 358 25.87 -17.49 -17.96
CA THR A 358 25.66 -18.63 -17.04
C THR A 358 25.11 -19.86 -17.74
N ALA A 359 24.26 -19.70 -18.77
CA ALA A 359 23.68 -20.81 -19.53
C ALA A 359 24.69 -21.62 -20.35
N LEU A 360 25.87 -21.06 -20.66
CA LEU A 360 26.93 -21.70 -21.44
C LEU A 360 27.93 -22.42 -20.56
N LEU A 361 27.86 -22.26 -19.25
CA LEU A 361 28.82 -22.79 -18.30
C LEU A 361 28.53 -24.26 -17.93
N ARG A 362 29.59 -24.97 -17.62
CA ARG A 362 29.54 -26.30 -17.00
C ARG A 362 30.53 -26.35 -15.83
N SER A 363 30.21 -27.14 -14.85
CA SER A 363 31.11 -27.33 -13.69
C SER A 363 32.47 -27.84 -14.13
N GLY A 364 33.56 -27.24 -13.64
CA GLY A 364 34.93 -27.55 -14.03
C GLY A 364 35.42 -26.81 -15.31
N MET A 365 34.64 -25.90 -15.88
CA MET A 365 35.03 -25.16 -17.08
C MET A 365 35.98 -24.01 -16.74
N PRO A 366 37.15 -23.87 -17.43
CA PRO A 366 38.00 -22.69 -17.30
C PRO A 366 37.32 -21.47 -17.91
N VAL A 367 37.42 -20.32 -17.23
CA VAL A 367 36.83 -19.06 -17.67
C VAL A 367 37.87 -17.94 -17.63
N LYS A 368 37.60 -16.86 -18.36
CA LYS A 368 38.35 -15.61 -18.30
C LYS A 368 37.50 -14.61 -17.54
N LEU A 369 37.99 -14.09 -16.42
CA LEU A 369 37.31 -13.02 -15.72
C LEU A 369 37.40 -11.74 -16.55
N ALA A 370 36.27 -11.23 -17.00
CA ALA A 370 36.20 -9.88 -17.51
C ALA A 370 36.38 -8.95 -16.30
N GLY A 371 37.37 -8.05 -16.34
CA GLY A 371 37.60 -7.11 -15.23
C GLY A 371 36.29 -6.42 -14.86
N ALA A 372 36.13 -6.07 -13.60
CA ALA A 372 35.00 -5.33 -13.09
C ALA A 372 34.93 -3.97 -13.84
N GLY A 373 34.22 -3.94 -14.94
CA GLY A 373 34.12 -2.83 -15.87
C GLY A 373 32.66 -2.57 -16.16
N GLN A 374 32.22 -1.38 -15.76
CA GLN A 374 31.09 -0.56 -16.21
C GLN A 374 29.82 -1.31 -16.68
N PRO A 375 28.64 -0.92 -16.18
CA PRO A 375 27.36 -1.42 -16.69
C PRO A 375 27.29 -1.03 -18.17
N GLY A 376 27.25 -2.02 -19.04
CA GLY A 376 27.02 -1.84 -20.48
C GLY A 376 25.67 -1.15 -20.66
N VAL A 377 25.74 0.04 -21.21
CA VAL A 377 24.64 0.73 -21.87
C VAL A 377 24.25 -0.13 -23.08
N ASN A 378 23.05 -0.66 -23.06
CA ASN A 378 22.21 -0.92 -24.22
C ASN A 378 20.75 -0.81 -23.83
#